data_685417b2c7bd00c5a46e2dc46ff5b717
#
_entry.id   685417b2c7bd00c5a46e2dc46ff5b717
#
_cell.length_a   1.000
_cell.length_b   1.000
_cell.length_c   1.000
_cell.angle_alpha   90.00
_cell.angle_beta   90.00
_cell.angle_gamma   90.00
#
_symmetry.space_group_name_H-M   'P 1'
#
loop_
_entity.id
_entity.type
_entity.pdbx_description
1 polymer ?
#
loop_
_entity_poly.entity_id
_entity_poly.type
_entity_poly.pdbx_seq_one_letter_code
_entity_poly.pdbx_strand_id
1 'polypeptide(L)'
;MKFAIAIPQFYADGEFDPASFREYLTRAEELGFESAWTQESTLGVGPQLSPIEAMTYAAACTERIRLGCVVFVSTLHSPVHLAKSLSTLDQLSRGRIEVGVGTGGRGRPFAAFGVDPARYVTRFTEGVNLMKALWTEPRVTFHGEFWQLENLPMEPKPFQKPYPRLWFGGASEPALRRAVRMGDGFFGAGSSTTAKFAEQVQIVRGALAEAGQAADSFPIAKRVYIGIDDDTERARDRMNAALEGIYGQRVPAIEAATVTGRAADCVGEVNKVAEAGAELILFTALFDQREQMERLAAAVLPKLG
;
A
#
# COMPACT_ATOMS: atom_id res chain seq x y z
N MET A 1 9.97 -4.17 -15.22
CA MET A 1 8.76 -4.13 -14.37
C MET A 1 9.03 -4.78 -13.03
N LYS A 2 8.47 -4.28 -11.91
CA LYS A 2 8.57 -4.89 -10.58
C LYS A 2 7.23 -5.47 -10.16
N PHE A 3 7.27 -6.57 -9.41
CA PHE A 3 6.07 -7.26 -8.95
C PHE A 3 6.07 -7.40 -7.45
N ALA A 4 4.92 -7.14 -6.86
CA ALA A 4 4.68 -7.22 -5.43
C ALA A 4 3.48 -8.12 -5.13
N ILE A 5 3.40 -8.63 -3.92
CA ILE A 5 2.32 -9.47 -3.45
C ILE A 5 1.67 -8.90 -2.19
N ALA A 6 0.39 -9.11 -2.00
CA ALA A 6 -0.26 -8.75 -0.75
C ALA A 6 0.12 -9.72 0.37
N ILE A 7 0.40 -9.18 1.55
CA ILE A 7 0.57 -9.97 2.77
C ILE A 7 -0.80 -10.53 3.20
N PRO A 8 -0.93 -11.79 3.60
CA PRO A 8 -2.19 -12.39 4.01
C PRO A 8 -2.61 -11.91 5.40
N GLN A 9 -3.17 -10.70 5.46
CA GLN A 9 -3.63 -10.09 6.72
C GLN A 9 -5.03 -10.56 7.14
N PHE A 10 -5.86 -11.03 6.18
CA PHE A 10 -7.21 -11.50 6.44
C PHE A 10 -7.22 -13.01 6.63
N TYR A 11 -7.97 -13.48 7.61
CA TYR A 11 -8.17 -14.90 7.86
C TYR A 11 -9.67 -15.15 8.14
N ALA A 12 -10.28 -16.02 7.35
CA ALA A 12 -11.71 -16.21 7.35
C ALA A 12 -12.20 -17.15 8.47
N ASP A 13 -11.35 -18.10 8.88
CA ASP A 13 -11.74 -19.25 9.70
C ASP A 13 -11.54 -19.05 11.23
N GLY A 14 -11.44 -17.78 11.67
CA GLY A 14 -11.41 -17.43 13.08
C GLY A 14 -10.07 -17.58 13.79
N GLU A 15 -9.11 -18.31 13.24
CA GLU A 15 -7.78 -18.48 13.83
C GLU A 15 -6.67 -18.06 12.87
N PHE A 16 -5.77 -17.23 13.37
CA PHE A 16 -4.56 -16.86 12.65
C PHE A 16 -3.49 -17.93 12.85
N ASP A 17 -2.95 -18.48 11.75
CA ASP A 17 -1.82 -19.42 11.78
C ASP A 17 -0.49 -18.73 11.45
N PRO A 18 0.36 -18.50 12.47
CA PRO A 18 1.67 -17.89 12.27
C PRO A 18 2.62 -18.71 11.38
N ALA A 19 2.46 -20.04 11.33
CA ALA A 19 3.30 -20.90 10.51
C ALA A 19 2.99 -20.72 9.02
N SER A 20 1.73 -20.79 8.64
CA SER A 20 1.27 -20.54 7.27
C SER A 20 1.62 -19.12 6.81
N PHE A 21 1.51 -18.13 7.69
CA PHE A 21 1.92 -16.74 7.37
C PHE A 21 3.42 -16.64 7.08
N ARG A 22 4.27 -17.28 7.89
CA ARG A 22 5.72 -17.34 7.65
C ARG A 22 6.04 -18.05 6.35
N GLU A 23 5.46 -19.23 6.10
CA GLU A 23 5.68 -19.99 4.87
C GLU A 23 5.29 -19.19 3.62
N TYR A 24 4.17 -18.47 3.67
CA TYR A 24 3.74 -17.61 2.58
C TYR A 24 4.78 -16.54 2.25
N LEU A 25 5.29 -15.84 3.25
CA LEU A 25 6.26 -14.75 3.07
C LEU A 25 7.63 -15.25 2.61
N THR A 26 8.10 -16.36 3.18
CA THR A 26 9.35 -17.02 2.74
C THR A 26 9.21 -17.45 1.28
N ARG A 27 8.06 -18.03 0.93
CA ARG A 27 7.80 -18.46 -0.44
C ARG A 27 7.70 -17.30 -1.42
N ALA A 28 7.07 -16.20 -1.04
CA ALA A 28 7.04 -14.98 -1.85
C ALA A 28 8.46 -14.45 -2.15
N GLU A 29 9.33 -14.48 -1.15
CA GLU A 29 10.74 -14.10 -1.31
C GLU A 29 11.50 -15.06 -2.24
N GLU A 30 11.28 -16.38 -2.13
CA GLU A 30 11.87 -17.39 -3.02
C GLU A 30 11.42 -17.24 -4.47
N LEU A 31 10.14 -16.91 -4.68
CA LEU A 31 9.56 -16.69 -6.00
C LEU A 31 10.01 -15.37 -6.64
N GLY A 32 10.76 -14.54 -5.92
CA GLY A 32 11.36 -13.31 -6.45
C GLY A 32 10.43 -12.11 -6.49
N PHE A 33 9.35 -12.08 -5.70
CA PHE A 33 8.59 -10.86 -5.52
C PHE A 33 9.47 -9.77 -4.90
N GLU A 34 9.46 -8.58 -5.49
CA GLU A 34 10.24 -7.42 -5.05
C GLU A 34 9.83 -6.97 -3.64
N SER A 35 8.54 -7.03 -3.36
CA SER A 35 7.97 -6.53 -2.09
C SER A 35 6.65 -7.20 -1.74
N ALA A 36 6.35 -7.21 -0.44
CA ALA A 36 5.09 -7.67 0.12
C ALA A 36 4.39 -6.55 0.89
N TRP A 37 3.07 -6.40 0.71
CA TRP A 37 2.35 -5.21 1.16
C TRP A 37 1.13 -5.53 2.00
N THR A 38 1.01 -4.79 3.09
CA THR A 38 -0.18 -4.73 3.93
C THR A 38 -1.13 -3.62 3.49
N GLN A 39 -2.28 -3.57 4.12
CA GLN A 39 -3.22 -2.44 4.10
C GLN A 39 -3.74 -2.18 5.51
N GLU A 40 -4.23 -0.97 5.76
CA GLU A 40 -4.77 -0.62 7.06
C GLU A 40 -6.30 -0.57 7.07
N SER A 41 -6.89 -1.31 8.00
CA SER A 41 -8.27 -1.18 8.42
C SER A 41 -8.33 -1.42 9.94
N THR A 42 -8.33 -0.35 10.72
CA THR A 42 -8.31 -0.44 12.19
C THR A 42 -9.67 -0.87 12.74
N LEU A 43 -10.76 -0.47 12.08
CA LEU A 43 -12.14 -0.86 12.41
C LEU A 43 -12.77 -1.44 11.15
N GLY A 44 -13.24 -2.67 11.22
CA GLY A 44 -13.80 -3.41 10.09
C GLY A 44 -14.61 -4.60 10.57
N VAL A 45 -15.30 -5.26 9.64
CA VAL A 45 -16.21 -6.39 9.93
C VAL A 45 -15.50 -7.74 9.97
N GLY A 46 -14.31 -7.85 9.40
CA GLY A 46 -13.55 -9.10 9.34
C GLY A 46 -12.25 -9.05 10.14
N PRO A 47 -11.72 -10.22 10.51
CA PRO A 47 -10.45 -10.32 11.21
C PRO A 47 -9.30 -9.92 10.27
N GLN A 48 -8.64 -8.83 10.59
CA GLN A 48 -7.49 -8.31 9.86
C GLN A 48 -6.37 -7.92 10.82
N LEU A 49 -5.17 -8.43 10.57
CA LEU A 49 -3.98 -8.02 11.32
C LEU A 49 -3.64 -6.55 11.07
N SER A 50 -3.20 -5.86 12.11
CA SER A 50 -2.68 -4.50 12.00
C SER A 50 -1.38 -4.48 11.17
N PRO A 51 -1.18 -3.44 10.31
CA PRO A 51 -0.09 -3.44 9.34
C PRO A 51 1.32 -3.42 9.98
N ILE A 52 1.53 -2.66 11.06
CA ILE A 52 2.87 -2.54 11.69
C ILE A 52 3.28 -3.87 12.29
N GLU A 53 2.38 -4.54 13.01
CA GLU A 53 2.63 -5.83 13.66
C GLU A 53 2.84 -6.93 12.62
N ALA A 54 2.02 -6.96 11.57
CA ALA A 54 2.18 -7.90 10.47
C ALA A 54 3.50 -7.70 9.71
N MET A 55 3.88 -6.45 9.42
CA MET A 55 5.17 -6.14 8.80
C MET A 55 6.35 -6.45 9.71
N THR A 56 6.23 -6.25 11.03
CA THR A 56 7.30 -6.58 11.99
C THR A 56 7.52 -8.09 12.02
N TYR A 57 6.46 -8.88 12.07
CA TYR A 57 6.56 -10.33 12.02
C TYR A 57 7.12 -10.81 10.67
N ALA A 58 6.66 -10.19 9.55
CA ALA A 58 7.18 -10.45 8.22
C ALA A 58 8.70 -10.14 8.11
N ALA A 59 9.15 -9.04 8.71
CA ALA A 59 10.57 -8.66 8.73
C ALA A 59 11.44 -9.69 9.46
N ALA A 60 10.90 -10.32 10.50
CA ALA A 60 11.59 -11.38 11.25
C ALA A 60 11.62 -12.73 10.50
N CYS A 61 10.72 -12.93 9.52
CA CYS A 61 10.61 -14.18 8.76
C CYS A 61 11.33 -14.14 7.41
N THR A 62 11.79 -12.97 6.96
CA THR A 62 12.35 -12.74 5.62
C THR A 62 13.65 -11.97 5.69
N GLU A 63 14.48 -12.04 4.64
CA GLU A 63 15.80 -11.40 4.62
C GLU A 63 15.94 -10.33 3.52
N ARG A 64 15.24 -10.46 2.40
CA ARG A 64 15.46 -9.63 1.19
C ARG A 64 14.22 -8.86 0.74
N ILE A 65 13.05 -9.49 0.78
CA ILE A 65 11.79 -8.90 0.31
C ILE A 65 11.49 -7.59 1.05
N ARG A 66 11.15 -6.54 0.30
CA ARG A 66 10.75 -5.28 0.90
C ARG A 66 9.33 -5.40 1.45
N LEU A 67 9.04 -4.65 2.50
CA LEU A 67 7.78 -4.73 3.23
C LEU A 67 7.11 -3.36 3.25
N GLY A 68 5.86 -3.29 2.88
CA GLY A 68 5.15 -2.02 2.82
C GLY A 68 3.72 -2.05 3.37
N CYS A 69 3.18 -0.87 3.60
CA CYS A 69 1.75 -0.68 3.81
C CYS A 69 1.21 0.30 2.77
N VAL A 70 0.16 -0.06 2.09
CA VAL A 70 -0.52 0.83 1.16
C VAL A 70 -2.04 0.84 1.43
N VAL A 71 -2.45 1.82 2.23
CA VAL A 71 -1.72 2.90 2.89
C VAL A 71 -1.98 2.88 4.40
N PHE A 72 -1.05 3.37 5.19
CA PHE A 72 -1.39 3.85 6.53
C PHE A 72 -2.36 5.02 6.39
N VAL A 73 -3.49 4.96 7.07
CA VAL A 73 -4.42 6.09 7.16
C VAL A 73 -3.84 7.08 8.19
N SER A 74 -2.74 7.73 7.80
CA SER A 74 -1.89 8.48 8.73
C SER A 74 -2.60 9.63 9.45
N THR A 75 -3.75 10.06 8.92
CA THR A 75 -4.65 11.01 9.59
C THR A 75 -5.17 10.51 10.95
N LEU A 76 -5.33 9.18 11.10
CA LEU A 76 -5.84 8.55 12.32
C LEU A 76 -4.75 8.30 13.37
N HIS A 77 -3.49 8.44 12.99
CA HIS A 77 -2.34 8.20 13.86
C HIS A 77 -1.81 9.49 14.50
N SER A 78 -1.15 9.33 15.65
CA SER A 78 -0.17 10.30 16.10
C SER A 78 1.05 10.22 15.19
N PRO A 79 1.46 11.28 14.50
CA PRO A 79 2.63 11.24 13.61
C PRO A 79 3.93 10.95 14.36
N VAL A 80 4.02 11.31 15.65
CA VAL A 80 5.19 11.02 16.50
C VAL A 80 5.29 9.51 16.74
N HIS A 81 4.19 8.86 17.13
CA HIS A 81 4.17 7.40 17.33
C HIS A 81 4.38 6.65 16.03
N LEU A 82 3.72 7.06 14.95
CA LEU A 82 3.88 6.42 13.65
C LEU A 82 5.32 6.54 13.12
N ALA A 83 5.92 7.73 13.21
CA ALA A 83 7.31 7.96 12.83
C ALA A 83 8.26 7.09 13.64
N LYS A 84 8.06 6.99 14.96
CA LYS A 84 8.87 6.15 15.84
C LYS A 84 8.76 4.67 15.53
N SER A 85 7.54 4.16 15.33
CA SER A 85 7.30 2.75 15.01
C SER A 85 7.92 2.37 13.66
N LEU A 86 7.73 3.22 12.65
CA LEU A 86 8.28 2.99 11.31
C LEU A 86 9.81 3.08 11.30
N SER A 87 10.40 4.04 12.05
CA SER A 87 11.86 4.10 12.21
C SER A 87 12.40 2.85 12.88
N THR A 88 11.73 2.35 13.91
CA THR A 88 12.10 1.11 14.61
C THR A 88 12.03 -0.10 13.66
N LEU A 89 10.93 -0.21 12.92
CA LEU A 89 10.74 -1.30 11.95
C LEU A 89 11.77 -1.23 10.81
N ASP A 90 12.13 -0.03 10.37
CA ASP A 90 13.18 0.16 9.36
C ASP A 90 14.55 -0.30 9.86
N GLN A 91 14.88 -0.06 11.13
CA GLN A 91 16.09 -0.59 11.76
C GLN A 91 16.04 -2.14 11.86
N LEU A 92 14.93 -2.71 12.36
CA LEU A 92 14.75 -4.16 12.50
C LEU A 92 14.84 -4.89 11.16
N SER A 93 14.28 -4.30 10.09
CA SER A 93 14.30 -4.85 8.75
C SER A 93 15.57 -4.51 7.95
N ARG A 94 16.50 -3.72 8.52
CA ARG A 94 17.68 -3.21 7.83
C ARG A 94 17.36 -2.48 6.52
N GLY A 95 16.38 -1.57 6.56
CA GLY A 95 16.07 -0.71 5.44
C GLY A 95 15.18 -1.32 4.37
N ARG A 96 14.39 -2.33 4.71
CA ARG A 96 13.48 -2.99 3.76
C ARG A 96 12.06 -2.44 3.76
N ILE A 97 11.73 -1.45 4.58
CA ILE A 97 10.35 -0.95 4.60
C ILE A 97 10.08 0.10 3.52
N GLU A 98 8.82 0.13 3.11
CA GLU A 98 8.19 1.11 2.22
C GLU A 98 6.96 1.68 2.94
N VAL A 99 6.81 2.98 2.95
CA VAL A 99 5.76 3.64 3.74
C VAL A 99 4.73 4.29 2.81
N GLY A 100 3.57 3.66 2.67
CA GLY A 100 2.46 4.29 1.97
C GLY A 100 1.58 5.08 2.95
N VAL A 101 1.24 6.31 2.61
CA VAL A 101 0.39 7.18 3.41
C VAL A 101 -0.82 7.68 2.63
N GLY A 102 -1.93 7.83 3.32
CA GLY A 102 -3.16 8.36 2.75
C GLY A 102 -4.01 9.06 3.80
N THR A 103 -4.88 9.95 3.31
CA THR A 103 -5.80 10.70 4.20
C THR A 103 -6.93 9.84 4.78
N GLY A 104 -7.19 8.66 4.21
CA GLY A 104 -8.48 7.98 4.37
C GLY A 104 -9.61 8.71 3.61
N GLY A 105 -10.72 8.02 3.37
CA GLY A 105 -11.92 8.62 2.77
C GLY A 105 -12.82 9.27 3.82
N ARG A 106 -13.75 10.16 3.38
CA ARG A 106 -14.73 10.82 4.27
C ARG A 106 -15.65 9.85 5.05
N GLY A 107 -15.77 8.61 4.61
CA GLY A 107 -16.53 7.56 5.30
C GLY A 107 -15.80 6.89 6.47
N ARG A 108 -14.57 7.32 6.80
CA ARG A 108 -13.83 6.76 7.94
C ARG A 108 -14.41 7.23 9.27
N PRO A 109 -14.33 6.39 10.33
CA PRO A 109 -14.83 6.73 11.65
C PRO A 109 -13.89 7.69 12.39
N PHE A 110 -13.66 8.88 11.84
CA PHE A 110 -12.73 9.89 12.36
C PHE A 110 -12.96 10.22 13.84
N ALA A 111 -14.23 10.24 14.27
CA ALA A 111 -14.58 10.53 15.64
C ALA A 111 -14.01 9.52 16.64
N ALA A 112 -13.90 8.24 16.26
CA ALA A 112 -13.32 7.20 17.11
C ALA A 112 -11.81 7.44 17.39
N PHE A 113 -11.17 8.30 16.60
CA PHE A 113 -9.75 8.64 16.71
C PHE A 113 -9.55 10.10 17.13
N GLY A 114 -10.59 10.81 17.56
CA GLY A 114 -10.51 12.21 17.92
C GLY A 114 -10.12 13.15 16.78
N VAL A 115 -10.44 12.77 15.53
CA VAL A 115 -10.10 13.54 14.33
C VAL A 115 -11.32 14.28 13.81
N ASP A 116 -11.16 15.61 13.63
CA ASP A 116 -12.17 16.44 12.97
C ASP A 116 -12.18 16.13 11.45
N PRO A 117 -13.30 15.64 10.90
CA PRO A 117 -13.41 15.34 9.49
C PRO A 117 -13.34 16.58 8.58
N ALA A 118 -13.57 17.79 9.09
CA ALA A 118 -13.43 19.02 8.30
C ALA A 118 -11.97 19.39 8.04
N ARG A 119 -11.06 18.97 8.91
CA ARG A 119 -9.64 19.34 8.89
C ARG A 119 -8.68 18.19 8.55
N TYR A 120 -9.21 17.02 8.16
CA TYR A 120 -8.41 15.78 7.98
C TYR A 120 -7.27 15.91 6.97
N VAL A 121 -7.43 16.72 5.91
CA VAL A 121 -6.37 16.94 4.90
C VAL A 121 -5.25 17.81 5.46
N THR A 122 -5.57 18.86 6.22
CA THR A 122 -4.58 19.72 6.89
C THR A 122 -3.79 18.90 7.91
N ARG A 123 -4.50 18.13 8.75
CA ARG A 123 -3.91 17.21 9.72
C ARG A 123 -2.98 16.18 9.07
N PHE A 124 -3.40 15.58 7.94
CA PHE A 124 -2.57 14.68 7.15
C PHE A 124 -1.27 15.34 6.69
N THR A 125 -1.38 16.53 6.08
CA THR A 125 -0.23 17.25 5.52
C THR A 125 0.77 17.63 6.62
N GLU A 126 0.26 18.16 7.72
CA GLU A 126 1.07 18.52 8.88
C GLU A 126 1.75 17.29 9.50
N GLY A 127 1.00 16.19 9.68
CA GLY A 127 1.53 14.93 10.22
C GLY A 127 2.65 14.35 9.38
N VAL A 128 2.52 14.34 8.05
CA VAL A 128 3.58 13.85 7.15
C VAL A 128 4.83 14.73 7.24
N ASN A 129 4.67 16.06 7.29
CA ASN A 129 5.81 16.97 7.46
C ASN A 129 6.53 16.74 8.79
N LEU A 130 5.76 16.57 9.88
CA LEU A 130 6.34 16.25 11.19
C LEU A 130 7.07 14.91 11.19
N MET A 131 6.52 13.87 10.56
CA MET A 131 7.21 12.58 10.41
C MET A 131 8.56 12.74 9.71
N LYS A 132 8.60 13.49 8.60
CA LYS A 132 9.85 13.76 7.87
C LYS A 132 10.87 14.50 8.74
N ALA A 133 10.46 15.55 9.44
CA ALA A 133 11.34 16.26 10.35
C ALA A 133 11.91 15.33 11.44
N LEU A 134 11.05 14.51 12.08
CA LEU A 134 11.47 13.54 13.08
C LEU A 134 12.49 12.52 12.56
N TRP A 135 12.41 12.14 11.31
CA TRP A 135 13.33 11.18 10.68
C TRP A 135 14.67 11.81 10.27
N THR A 136 14.69 13.09 9.93
CA THR A 136 15.86 13.74 9.32
C THR A 136 16.62 14.68 10.25
N GLU A 137 15.92 15.37 11.15
CA GLU A 137 16.52 16.39 12.00
C GLU A 137 17.01 15.79 13.33
N PRO A 138 18.18 16.18 13.84
CA PRO A 138 18.69 15.71 15.13
C PRO A 138 17.74 16.09 16.28
N ARG A 139 17.16 17.27 16.22
CA ARG A 139 16.18 17.80 17.17
C ARG A 139 15.14 18.61 16.42
N VAL A 140 13.88 18.39 16.73
CA VAL A 140 12.75 18.98 16.03
C VAL A 140 12.10 20.07 16.90
N THR A 141 11.96 21.25 16.35
CA THR A 141 11.03 22.29 16.80
C THR A 141 9.96 22.42 15.72
N PHE A 142 8.70 22.21 16.09
CA PHE A 142 7.59 22.17 15.15
C PHE A 142 6.37 22.89 15.73
N HIS A 143 5.92 23.96 15.08
CA HIS A 143 4.76 24.76 15.47
C HIS A 143 3.64 24.59 14.45
N GLY A 144 2.95 23.47 14.52
CA GLY A 144 1.81 23.19 13.66
C GLY A 144 0.49 23.60 14.28
N GLU A 145 -0.59 23.35 13.59
CA GLU A 145 -1.94 23.55 14.11
C GLU A 145 -2.34 22.41 15.08
N PHE A 146 -1.91 21.18 14.77
CA PHE A 146 -2.28 19.97 15.51
C PHE A 146 -1.19 19.46 16.45
N TRP A 147 0.08 19.77 16.15
CA TRP A 147 1.21 19.29 16.95
C TRP A 147 2.21 20.39 17.22
N GLN A 148 2.71 20.38 18.47
CA GLN A 148 3.69 21.33 18.99
C GLN A 148 4.87 20.54 19.58
N LEU A 149 6.09 20.80 19.09
CA LEU A 149 7.32 20.21 19.61
C LEU A 149 8.36 21.31 19.82
N GLU A 150 9.07 21.25 20.95
CA GLU A 150 10.15 22.19 21.27
C GLU A 150 11.47 21.45 21.49
N ASN A 151 12.36 21.53 20.51
CA ASN A 151 13.71 21.01 20.57
C ASN A 151 13.80 19.54 21.05
N LEU A 152 12.93 18.68 20.52
CA LEU A 152 12.81 17.26 20.89
C LEU A 152 13.56 16.35 19.92
N PRO A 153 14.38 15.40 20.41
CA PRO A 153 14.99 14.38 19.57
C PRO A 153 14.04 13.19 19.43
N MET A 154 14.15 12.46 18.31
CA MET A 154 13.56 11.13 18.13
C MET A 154 14.62 10.16 17.63
N GLU A 155 14.97 9.15 18.42
CA GLU A 155 15.90 8.09 18.08
C GLU A 155 15.27 6.69 18.30
N PRO A 156 15.69 5.67 17.52
CA PRO A 156 16.65 5.76 16.41
C PRO A 156 16.07 6.49 15.20
N LYS A 157 16.94 7.08 14.39
CA LYS A 157 16.56 7.50 13.03
C LYS A 157 16.34 6.26 12.16
N PRO A 158 15.59 6.34 11.04
CA PRO A 158 15.47 5.25 10.09
C PRO A 158 16.84 4.75 9.62
N PHE A 159 16.91 3.48 9.25
CA PHE A 159 18.09 2.88 8.62
C PHE A 159 18.32 3.49 7.23
N GLN A 160 17.24 3.60 6.45
CA GLN A 160 17.25 4.25 5.13
C GLN A 160 17.46 5.77 5.26
N LYS A 161 18.16 6.37 4.29
CA LYS A 161 18.44 7.79 4.27
C LYS A 161 17.88 8.44 3.01
N PRO A 162 17.26 9.60 3.12
CA PRO A 162 17.02 10.37 4.35
C PRO A 162 15.95 9.72 5.26
N TYR A 163 15.04 8.91 4.71
CA TYR A 163 13.97 8.14 5.36
C TYR A 163 13.46 7.04 4.41
N PRO A 164 12.63 6.07 4.87
CA PRO A 164 11.97 5.11 4.01
C PRO A 164 11.11 5.79 2.96
N ARG A 165 11.14 5.30 1.70
CA ARG A 165 10.35 5.88 0.60
C ARG A 165 8.90 6.06 0.99
N LEU A 166 8.38 7.27 0.76
CA LEU A 166 7.00 7.64 1.01
C LEU A 166 6.15 7.55 -0.25
N TRP A 167 5.28 6.55 -0.29
CA TRP A 167 4.25 6.40 -1.30
C TRP A 167 2.98 7.10 -0.89
N PHE A 168 2.36 7.81 -1.82
CA PHE A 168 1.09 8.46 -1.57
C PHE A 168 -0.04 7.75 -2.30
N GLY A 169 -1.09 7.40 -1.56
CA GLY A 169 -2.38 6.99 -2.12
C GLY A 169 -3.29 8.21 -2.32
N GLY A 170 -4.09 8.17 -3.37
CA GLY A 170 -5.09 9.20 -3.64
C GLY A 170 -5.78 8.99 -4.98
N ALA A 171 -6.97 9.59 -5.16
CA ALA A 171 -7.74 9.43 -6.39
C ALA A 171 -8.11 10.77 -7.04
N SER A 172 -8.23 11.85 -6.26
CA SER A 172 -8.57 13.17 -6.78
C SER A 172 -7.33 13.94 -7.23
N GLU A 173 -7.48 14.82 -8.21
CA GLU A 173 -6.37 15.64 -8.72
C GLU A 173 -5.62 16.39 -7.60
N PRO A 174 -6.27 17.06 -6.62
CA PRO A 174 -5.55 17.68 -5.51
C PRO A 174 -4.72 16.69 -4.68
N ALA A 175 -5.17 15.44 -4.54
CA ALA A 175 -4.42 14.39 -3.82
C ALA A 175 -3.20 13.92 -4.63
N LEU A 176 -3.34 13.76 -5.94
CA LEU A 176 -2.25 13.38 -6.85
C LEU A 176 -1.18 14.48 -6.93
N ARG A 177 -1.59 15.75 -7.06
CA ARG A 177 -0.66 16.88 -7.00
C ARG A 177 0.05 16.99 -5.64
N ARG A 178 -0.62 16.63 -4.54
CA ARG A 178 -0.01 16.55 -3.20
C ARG A 178 1.02 15.43 -3.13
N ALA A 179 0.73 14.27 -3.74
CA ALA A 179 1.68 13.17 -3.82
C ALA A 179 3.02 13.61 -4.43
N VAL A 180 2.98 14.36 -5.54
CA VAL A 180 4.17 14.90 -6.19
C VAL A 180 4.93 15.92 -5.31
N ARG A 181 4.19 16.78 -4.59
CA ARG A 181 4.84 17.78 -3.72
C ARG A 181 5.47 17.21 -2.46
N MET A 182 4.96 16.12 -1.95
CA MET A 182 5.29 15.64 -0.59
C MET A 182 5.82 14.21 -0.55
N GLY A 183 5.58 13.42 -1.57
CA GLY A 183 5.93 12.00 -1.62
C GLY A 183 7.13 11.72 -2.50
N ASP A 184 7.50 10.46 -2.51
CA ASP A 184 8.59 9.90 -3.30
C ASP A 184 8.04 8.89 -4.34
N GLY A 185 6.73 8.70 -4.42
CA GLY A 185 6.03 7.83 -5.36
C GLY A 185 4.51 7.88 -5.21
N PHE A 186 3.81 7.44 -6.24
CA PHE A 186 2.35 7.32 -6.26
C PHE A 186 1.92 5.85 -6.30
N PHE A 187 0.93 5.50 -5.48
CA PHE A 187 0.36 4.16 -5.44
C PHE A 187 -1.13 4.19 -5.78
N GLY A 188 -1.49 3.72 -6.97
CA GLY A 188 -2.87 3.61 -7.44
C GLY A 188 -3.66 2.53 -6.69
N ALA A 189 -4.88 2.87 -6.30
CA ALA A 189 -5.75 1.99 -5.52
C ALA A 189 -6.30 0.81 -6.35
N GLY A 190 -6.48 -0.36 -5.71
CA GLY A 190 -7.10 -1.53 -6.33
C GLY A 190 -8.55 -1.31 -6.78
N SER A 191 -9.24 -0.34 -6.19
CA SER A 191 -10.59 0.06 -6.56
C SER A 191 -10.69 0.94 -7.83
N SER A 192 -9.57 1.34 -8.42
CA SER A 192 -9.57 2.10 -9.68
C SER A 192 -9.41 1.16 -10.86
N THR A 193 -10.23 1.31 -11.90
CA THR A 193 -10.04 0.61 -13.18
C THR A 193 -8.73 1.05 -13.85
N THR A 194 -8.23 0.25 -14.79
CA THR A 194 -7.02 0.59 -15.55
C THR A 194 -7.15 1.93 -16.29
N ALA A 195 -8.31 2.22 -16.87
CA ALA A 195 -8.57 3.50 -17.52
C ALA A 195 -8.48 4.68 -16.54
N LYS A 196 -9.09 4.55 -15.35
CA LYS A 196 -9.02 5.58 -14.31
C LYS A 196 -7.61 5.77 -13.78
N PHE A 197 -6.85 4.68 -13.65
CA PHE A 197 -5.46 4.74 -13.27
C PHE A 197 -4.61 5.46 -14.32
N ALA A 198 -4.83 5.22 -15.63
CA ALA A 198 -4.15 5.94 -16.70
C ALA A 198 -4.37 7.47 -16.61
N GLU A 199 -5.61 7.92 -16.34
CA GLU A 199 -5.90 9.34 -16.08
C GLU A 199 -5.12 9.89 -14.88
N GLN A 200 -5.04 9.12 -13.80
CA GLN A 200 -4.27 9.50 -12.60
C GLN A 200 -2.77 9.62 -12.90
N VAL A 201 -2.22 8.70 -13.68
CA VAL A 201 -0.82 8.76 -14.14
C VAL A 201 -0.54 10.01 -14.95
N GLN A 202 -1.45 10.39 -15.85
CA GLN A 202 -1.30 11.65 -16.64
C GLN A 202 -1.25 12.88 -15.73
N ILE A 203 -2.11 12.94 -14.70
CA ILE A 203 -2.10 14.05 -13.73
C ILE A 203 -0.78 14.06 -12.95
N VAL A 204 -0.29 12.90 -12.49
CA VAL A 204 0.97 12.80 -11.75
C VAL A 204 2.15 13.25 -12.63
N ARG A 205 2.24 12.76 -13.87
CA ARG A 205 3.32 13.11 -14.79
C ARG A 205 3.26 14.60 -15.18
N GLY A 206 2.07 15.15 -15.38
CA GLY A 206 1.89 16.60 -15.60
C GLY A 206 2.38 17.42 -14.40
N ALA A 207 2.04 17.02 -13.18
CA ALA A 207 2.47 17.71 -11.97
C ALA A 207 4.00 17.61 -11.74
N LEU A 208 4.62 16.48 -12.11
CA LEU A 208 6.08 16.32 -12.07
C LEU A 208 6.76 17.28 -13.06
N ALA A 209 6.26 17.37 -14.27
CA ALA A 209 6.78 18.28 -15.29
C ALA A 209 6.66 19.75 -14.85
N GLU A 210 5.51 20.15 -14.31
CA GLU A 210 5.28 21.48 -13.74
C GLU A 210 6.24 21.80 -12.57
N ALA A 211 6.61 20.78 -11.78
CA ALA A 211 7.55 20.92 -10.67
C ALA A 211 9.03 20.82 -11.10
N GLY A 212 9.32 20.55 -12.37
CA GLY A 212 10.68 20.34 -12.89
C GLY A 212 11.32 19.06 -12.35
N GLN A 213 10.55 18.08 -11.91
CA GLN A 213 11.03 16.79 -11.40
C GLN A 213 11.14 15.77 -12.53
N ALA A 214 12.21 14.97 -12.53
CA ALA A 214 12.39 13.92 -13.50
C ALA A 214 11.36 12.78 -13.28
N ALA A 215 10.75 12.32 -14.36
CA ALA A 215 9.69 11.32 -14.29
C ALA A 215 10.16 9.97 -13.71
N ASP A 216 11.40 9.60 -13.93
CA ASP A 216 12.05 8.37 -13.44
C ASP A 216 12.44 8.43 -11.95
N SER A 217 12.47 9.63 -11.36
CA SER A 217 12.74 9.80 -9.92
C SER A 217 11.50 9.54 -9.03
N PHE A 218 10.30 9.44 -9.65
CA PHE A 218 9.02 9.29 -8.94
C PHE A 218 8.25 8.06 -9.45
N PRO A 219 8.51 6.88 -8.86
CA PRO A 219 7.92 5.64 -9.30
C PRO A 219 6.40 5.62 -9.10
N ILE A 220 5.73 4.94 -10.02
CA ILE A 220 4.28 4.76 -10.04
C ILE A 220 3.95 3.30 -9.86
N ALA A 221 3.12 3.00 -8.86
CA ALA A 221 2.66 1.65 -8.56
C ALA A 221 1.13 1.52 -8.68
N LYS A 222 0.66 0.30 -8.87
CA LYS A 222 -0.78 -0.01 -8.94
C LYS A 222 -1.09 -1.30 -8.19
N ARG A 223 -2.07 -1.27 -7.30
CA ARG A 223 -2.68 -2.50 -6.76
C ARG A 223 -3.67 -3.07 -7.77
N VAL A 224 -3.60 -4.38 -7.95
CA VAL A 224 -4.53 -5.15 -8.79
C VAL A 224 -5.13 -6.28 -7.95
N TYR A 225 -6.45 -6.29 -7.78
CA TYR A 225 -7.16 -7.46 -7.28
C TYR A 225 -7.17 -8.51 -8.37
N ILE A 226 -6.61 -9.68 -8.10
CA ILE A 226 -6.43 -10.73 -9.10
C ILE A 226 -6.92 -12.08 -8.60
N GLY A 227 -7.59 -12.80 -9.49
CA GLY A 227 -8.04 -14.17 -9.25
C GLY A 227 -7.87 -15.03 -10.51
N ILE A 228 -6.94 -15.99 -10.47
CA ILE A 228 -6.62 -16.87 -11.58
C ILE A 228 -7.37 -18.19 -11.39
N ASP A 229 -8.19 -18.56 -12.35
CA ASP A 229 -8.91 -19.83 -12.41
C ASP A 229 -9.13 -20.24 -13.87
N ASP A 230 -9.17 -21.54 -14.14
CA ASP A 230 -9.50 -22.05 -15.46
C ASP A 230 -10.96 -21.81 -15.86
N ASP A 231 -11.83 -21.62 -14.86
CA ASP A 231 -13.21 -21.16 -14.97
C ASP A 231 -13.31 -19.68 -14.62
N THR A 232 -13.50 -18.84 -15.65
CA THR A 232 -13.56 -17.38 -15.50
C THR A 232 -14.76 -16.90 -14.67
N GLU A 233 -15.91 -17.59 -14.77
CA GLU A 233 -17.09 -17.21 -13.97
C GLU A 233 -16.87 -17.52 -12.50
N ARG A 234 -16.34 -18.69 -12.19
CA ARG A 234 -15.96 -19.08 -10.83
C ARG A 234 -14.94 -18.10 -10.22
N ALA A 235 -13.92 -17.70 -10.98
CA ALA A 235 -12.94 -16.71 -10.53
C ALA A 235 -13.59 -15.40 -10.15
N ARG A 236 -14.49 -14.89 -10.99
CA ARG A 236 -15.22 -13.64 -10.78
C ARG A 236 -16.15 -13.72 -9.57
N ASP A 237 -16.92 -14.79 -9.44
CA ASP A 237 -17.85 -14.96 -8.35
C ASP A 237 -17.14 -15.04 -7.00
N ARG A 238 -16.03 -15.79 -6.92
CA ARG A 238 -15.19 -15.86 -5.72
C ARG A 238 -14.57 -14.51 -5.37
N MET A 239 -14.11 -13.76 -6.36
CA MET A 239 -13.55 -12.41 -6.15
C MET A 239 -14.62 -11.46 -5.63
N ASN A 240 -15.81 -11.47 -6.22
CA ASN A 240 -16.91 -10.62 -5.79
C ASN A 240 -17.37 -10.94 -4.37
N ALA A 241 -17.49 -12.22 -4.02
CA ALA A 241 -17.83 -12.65 -2.66
C ALA A 241 -16.76 -12.20 -1.63
N ALA A 242 -15.48 -12.31 -1.97
CA ALA A 242 -14.40 -11.86 -1.11
C ALA A 242 -14.39 -10.33 -0.93
N LEU A 243 -14.65 -9.58 -2.00
CA LEU A 243 -14.78 -8.12 -1.94
C LEU A 243 -15.99 -7.70 -1.08
N GLU A 244 -17.13 -8.36 -1.23
CA GLU A 244 -18.30 -8.11 -0.40
C GLU A 244 -18.01 -8.34 1.09
N GLY A 245 -17.28 -9.41 1.41
CA GLY A 245 -16.81 -9.67 2.79
C GLY A 245 -15.92 -8.57 3.35
N ILE A 246 -15.06 -7.97 2.53
CA ILE A 246 -14.15 -6.89 2.94
C ILE A 246 -14.87 -5.55 3.09
N TYR A 247 -15.75 -5.21 2.14
CA TYR A 247 -16.41 -3.91 2.09
C TYR A 247 -17.78 -3.88 2.81
N GLY A 248 -18.27 -5.05 3.24
CA GLY A 248 -19.58 -5.22 3.90
C GLY A 248 -20.77 -5.07 2.95
N GLN A 249 -20.51 -4.84 1.66
CA GLN A 249 -21.51 -4.73 0.60
C GLN A 249 -20.89 -4.89 -0.78
N ARG A 250 -21.71 -5.21 -1.77
CA ARG A 250 -21.26 -5.19 -3.16
C ARG A 250 -20.96 -3.76 -3.64
N VAL A 251 -19.82 -3.61 -4.31
CA VAL A 251 -19.39 -2.31 -4.89
C VAL A 251 -19.05 -2.52 -6.36
N PRO A 252 -20.01 -2.36 -7.29
CA PRO A 252 -19.81 -2.68 -8.72
C PRO A 252 -18.61 -1.97 -9.36
N ALA A 253 -18.29 -0.78 -8.91
CA ALA A 253 -17.12 -0.05 -9.40
C ALA A 253 -15.79 -0.72 -9.02
N ILE A 254 -15.74 -1.43 -7.89
CA ILE A 254 -14.56 -2.19 -7.47
C ILE A 254 -14.53 -3.53 -8.20
N GLU A 255 -15.66 -4.20 -8.35
CA GLU A 255 -15.80 -5.44 -9.11
C GLU A 255 -15.28 -5.25 -10.56
N ALA A 256 -15.63 -4.11 -11.20
CA ALA A 256 -15.17 -3.76 -12.54
C ALA A 256 -13.65 -3.46 -12.64
N ALA A 257 -12.97 -3.27 -11.51
CA ALA A 257 -11.53 -3.01 -11.46
C ALA A 257 -10.69 -4.27 -11.19
N THR A 258 -11.34 -5.42 -11.02
CA THR A 258 -10.65 -6.70 -10.76
C THR A 258 -10.15 -7.36 -12.05
N VAL A 259 -9.11 -8.15 -11.93
CA VAL A 259 -8.58 -9.01 -13.00
C VAL A 259 -8.85 -10.44 -12.61
N THR A 260 -9.79 -11.09 -13.31
CA THR A 260 -10.19 -12.48 -13.02
C THR A 260 -10.30 -13.30 -14.30
N GLY A 261 -9.92 -14.57 -14.23
CA GLY A 261 -10.04 -15.50 -15.34
C GLY A 261 -8.82 -16.40 -15.52
N ARG A 262 -8.64 -16.91 -16.73
CA ARG A 262 -7.50 -17.77 -17.06
C ARG A 262 -6.20 -16.97 -17.02
N ALA A 263 -5.10 -17.66 -16.76
CA ALA A 263 -3.79 -17.01 -16.68
C ALA A 263 -3.46 -16.14 -17.91
N ALA A 264 -3.81 -16.59 -19.11
CA ALA A 264 -3.59 -15.84 -20.35
C ALA A 264 -4.39 -14.53 -20.40
N ASP A 265 -5.64 -14.56 -19.95
CA ASP A 265 -6.51 -13.39 -19.89
C ASP A 265 -5.97 -12.38 -18.84
N CYS A 266 -5.54 -12.91 -17.68
CA CYS A 266 -4.90 -12.10 -16.63
C CYS A 266 -3.62 -11.42 -17.13
N VAL A 267 -2.78 -12.09 -17.91
CA VAL A 267 -1.58 -11.48 -18.55
C VAL A 267 -1.98 -10.28 -19.40
N GLY A 268 -3.01 -10.43 -20.25
CA GLY A 268 -3.49 -9.34 -21.10
C GLY A 268 -3.94 -8.11 -20.31
N GLU A 269 -4.71 -8.31 -19.23
CA GLU A 269 -5.20 -7.21 -18.39
C GLU A 269 -4.07 -6.56 -17.56
N VAL A 270 -3.12 -7.35 -17.07
CA VAL A 270 -1.96 -6.82 -16.31
C VAL A 270 -1.03 -6.02 -17.22
N ASN A 271 -0.82 -6.45 -18.48
CA ASN A 271 -0.06 -5.67 -19.45
C ASN A 271 -0.68 -4.30 -19.70
N LYS A 272 -2.02 -4.18 -19.77
CA LYS A 272 -2.69 -2.88 -19.87
C LYS A 272 -2.42 -1.97 -18.66
N VAL A 273 -2.28 -2.56 -17.47
CA VAL A 273 -1.90 -1.79 -16.26
C VAL A 273 -0.47 -1.27 -16.38
N ALA A 274 0.44 -2.07 -16.92
CA ALA A 274 1.81 -1.66 -17.19
C ALA A 274 1.88 -0.54 -18.23
N GLU A 275 1.19 -0.71 -19.36
CA GLU A 275 1.08 0.28 -20.43
C GLU A 275 0.46 1.60 -19.94
N ALA A 276 -0.44 1.52 -18.95
CA ALA A 276 -1.00 2.70 -18.28
C ALA A 276 0.02 3.43 -17.39
N GLY A 277 1.23 2.90 -17.23
CA GLY A 277 2.35 3.56 -16.55
C GLY A 277 2.71 3.03 -15.17
N ALA A 278 2.23 1.83 -14.79
CA ALA A 278 2.68 1.19 -13.57
C ALA A 278 4.10 0.62 -13.73
N GLU A 279 4.99 0.94 -12.79
CA GLU A 279 6.36 0.43 -12.71
C GLU A 279 6.47 -0.70 -11.67
N LEU A 280 5.56 -0.69 -10.69
CA LEU A 280 5.37 -1.73 -9.69
C LEU A 280 3.90 -2.15 -9.68
N ILE A 281 3.62 -3.43 -9.81
CA ILE A 281 2.26 -3.98 -9.72
C ILE A 281 2.14 -4.84 -8.46
N LEU A 282 1.22 -4.44 -7.56
CA LEU A 282 0.89 -5.18 -6.35
C LEU A 282 -0.29 -6.10 -6.64
N PHE A 283 -0.04 -7.39 -6.71
CA PHE A 283 -1.08 -8.40 -6.82
C PHE A 283 -1.71 -8.69 -5.46
N THR A 284 -3.03 -8.63 -5.42
CA THR A 284 -3.82 -8.88 -4.22
C THR A 284 -4.86 -9.97 -4.52
N ALA A 285 -4.53 -11.20 -4.17
CA ALA A 285 -5.47 -12.31 -4.17
C ALA A 285 -6.29 -12.29 -2.88
N LEU A 286 -7.60 -12.46 -2.99
CA LEU A 286 -8.53 -12.42 -1.85
C LEU A 286 -9.03 -13.81 -1.43
N PHE A 287 -8.68 -14.84 -2.19
CA PHE A 287 -8.99 -16.24 -1.90
C PHE A 287 -7.80 -17.12 -2.31
N ASP A 288 -7.65 -18.29 -1.71
CA ASP A 288 -6.56 -19.25 -1.97
C ASP A 288 -5.18 -18.59 -2.16
N GLN A 289 -4.85 -17.64 -1.28
CA GLN A 289 -3.74 -16.68 -1.47
C GLN A 289 -2.42 -17.36 -1.82
N ARG A 290 -2.11 -18.51 -1.19
CA ARG A 290 -0.89 -19.28 -1.47
C ARG A 290 -0.91 -19.90 -2.88
N GLU A 291 -2.00 -20.53 -3.26
CA GLU A 291 -2.15 -21.09 -4.60
C GLU A 291 -2.13 -20.00 -5.68
N GLN A 292 -2.81 -18.89 -5.44
CA GLN A 292 -2.80 -17.74 -6.34
C GLN A 292 -1.39 -17.17 -6.52
N MET A 293 -0.60 -17.08 -5.47
CA MET A 293 0.80 -16.65 -5.54
C MET A 293 1.63 -17.59 -6.44
N GLU A 294 1.49 -18.92 -6.29
CA GLU A 294 2.18 -19.89 -7.14
C GLU A 294 1.72 -19.78 -8.60
N ARG A 295 0.41 -19.67 -8.86
CA ARG A 295 -0.13 -19.49 -10.21
C ARG A 295 0.38 -18.18 -10.86
N LEU A 296 0.45 -17.09 -10.11
CA LEU A 296 1.04 -15.83 -10.56
C LEU A 296 2.49 -16.02 -10.99
N ALA A 297 3.32 -16.61 -10.12
CA ALA A 297 4.74 -16.81 -10.38
C ALA A 297 5.00 -17.74 -11.57
N ALA A 298 4.21 -18.80 -11.72
CA ALA A 298 4.41 -19.80 -12.76
C ALA A 298 3.83 -19.40 -14.12
N ALA A 299 2.67 -18.73 -14.16
CA ALA A 299 1.90 -18.59 -15.38
C ALA A 299 1.66 -17.15 -15.86
N VAL A 300 1.86 -16.16 -14.98
CA VAL A 300 1.61 -14.75 -15.29
C VAL A 300 2.91 -13.96 -15.36
N LEU A 301 3.70 -13.92 -14.27
CA LEU A 301 4.91 -13.09 -14.20
C LEU A 301 5.92 -13.35 -15.34
N PRO A 302 6.19 -14.60 -15.78
CA PRO A 302 7.14 -14.83 -16.86
C PRO A 302 6.72 -14.30 -18.23
N LYS A 303 5.44 -13.92 -18.38
CA LYS A 303 4.85 -13.42 -19.63
C LYS A 303 4.60 -11.91 -19.63
N LEU A 304 4.91 -11.24 -18.52
CA LEU A 304 4.83 -9.79 -18.40
C LEU A 304 6.17 -9.17 -18.82
N GLY A 305 6.13 -8.29 -19.81
CA GLY A 305 7.32 -7.62 -20.40
C GLY A 305 7.93 -6.53 -19.51
#